data_eebec6c1b403b306ce5eccecf2b00d03
#
_entry.id   eebec6c1b403b306ce5eccecf2b00d03
#
_cell.length_a   1.000
_cell.length_b   1.000
_cell.length_c   1.000
_cell.angle_alpha   90.00
_cell.angle_beta   90.00
_cell.angle_gamma   90.00
#
_symmetry.space_group_name_H-M   'P 1'
#
loop_
_entity.id
_entity.type
_entity.pdbx_description
1 polymer ?
#
loop_
_entity_poly.entity_id
_entity_poly.type
_entity_poly.pdbx_seq_one_letter_code
_entity_poly.pdbx_strand_id
1 'polypeptide(L)'
;MKYFQFVALVLIVLTSCQKPVLNPEEFQTQFEKSDGVETATYAELIDFYKRLDLASENIRLTPIGQTDSGKPLHLVQFNAQGNFAASKDQYKLLINNGIHPGESDGIDASMMLFRDLASEKIKIDNPKLLISAIVVYNVGGALNRNSTTRANQNGPVSYGFRGNARNFDLNRDFIKADTENARSFAQVYHSIKPDLFIDNHVSNGADYQYVITHLFTQHNKLAGPLGAFLDQTWQPYLEQAMAGDKYPITPYVNVFGRTPDPKGFSQFMDYPRYSTGYTSLFNTLGMMVETHMLKPYKDRVLST
;
A
#
# COMPACT_ATOMS: atom_id res chain seq x y z
N MET A 1 -64.16 -1.72 47.93
CA MET A 1 -62.90 -2.37 47.54
C MET A 1 -62.40 -1.66 46.32
N LYS A 2 -61.38 -0.84 46.46
CA LYS A 2 -60.74 -0.07 45.32
C LYS A 2 -59.48 -0.78 45.00
N TYR A 3 -59.33 -1.30 43.76
CA TYR A 3 -58.10 -1.88 43.25
C TYR A 3 -57.20 -0.76 42.72
N PHE A 4 -56.05 -0.59 43.36
CA PHE A 4 -54.96 0.28 42.88
C PHE A 4 -54.06 -0.55 41.91
N GLN A 5 -54.16 -0.27 40.65
CA GLN A 5 -53.22 -0.85 39.67
C GLN A 5 -51.91 -0.04 39.66
N PHE A 6 -50.83 -0.70 40.09
CA PHE A 6 -49.47 -0.16 39.99
C PHE A 6 -48.94 -0.45 38.57
N VAL A 7 -48.84 0.57 37.74
CA VAL A 7 -48.14 0.46 36.45
C VAL A 7 -46.65 0.75 36.70
N ALA A 8 -45.83 -0.28 36.68
CA ALA A 8 -44.39 -0.14 36.73
C ALA A 8 -43.86 0.27 35.33
N LEU A 9 -43.43 1.53 35.19
CA LEU A 9 -42.79 2.04 33.99
C LEU A 9 -41.32 1.54 33.98
N VAL A 10 -41.00 0.54 33.15
CA VAL A 10 -39.65 0.08 32.96
C VAL A 10 -38.98 1.03 31.94
N LEU A 11 -38.14 1.96 32.43
CA LEU A 11 -37.24 2.77 31.57
C LEU A 11 -36.11 1.86 31.05
N ILE A 12 -36.21 1.44 29.79
CA ILE A 12 -35.07 0.83 29.10
C ILE A 12 -34.14 1.98 28.70
N VAL A 13 -33.07 2.18 29.47
CA VAL A 13 -31.97 3.04 29.10
C VAL A 13 -31.18 2.33 28.01
N LEU A 14 -31.45 2.66 26.76
CA LEU A 14 -30.58 2.30 25.63
C LEU A 14 -29.28 3.11 25.77
N THR A 15 -28.32 2.60 26.53
CA THR A 15 -26.94 3.09 26.45
C THR A 15 -26.44 2.70 25.07
N SER A 16 -26.42 3.66 24.16
CA SER A 16 -25.62 3.55 22.93
C SER A 16 -24.16 3.35 23.35
N CYS A 17 -23.66 2.13 23.25
CA CYS A 17 -22.25 1.83 23.43
C CYS A 17 -21.53 2.40 22.20
N GLN A 18 -21.24 3.69 22.20
CA GLN A 18 -20.25 4.22 21.27
C GLN A 18 -18.92 3.59 21.67
N LYS A 19 -18.37 2.73 20.81
CA LYS A 19 -16.99 2.25 21.01
C LYS A 19 -16.07 3.46 21.08
N PRO A 20 -15.10 3.45 22.00
CA PRO A 20 -14.13 4.54 22.06
C PRO A 20 -13.41 4.63 20.71
N VAL A 21 -13.32 5.84 20.17
CA VAL A 21 -12.51 6.13 18.98
C VAL A 21 -11.07 5.72 19.30
N LEU A 22 -10.42 5.00 18.38
CA LEU A 22 -9.07 4.53 18.54
C LEU A 22 -8.12 5.72 18.79
N ASN A 23 -7.30 5.64 19.86
CA ASN A 23 -6.27 6.63 20.12
C ASN A 23 -5.06 6.37 19.20
N PRO A 24 -4.76 7.22 18.21
CA PRO A 24 -3.66 6.98 17.28
C PRO A 24 -2.28 6.99 17.95
N GLU A 25 -2.11 7.63 19.11
CA GLU A 25 -0.82 7.67 19.82
C GLU A 25 -0.40 6.30 20.36
N GLU A 26 -1.35 5.40 20.63
CA GLU A 26 -1.08 4.01 21.05
C GLU A 26 -0.57 3.14 19.89
N PHE A 27 -0.72 3.64 18.65
CA PHE A 27 -0.33 2.97 17.41
C PHE A 27 0.78 3.72 16.66
N GLN A 28 1.68 4.37 17.38
CA GLN A 28 2.87 4.94 16.76
C GLN A 28 3.72 3.83 16.13
N THR A 29 4.13 4.06 14.88
CA THR A 29 5.02 3.16 14.14
C THR A 29 6.47 3.31 14.59
N GLN A 30 7.35 2.37 14.24
CA GLN A 30 8.78 2.52 14.49
C GLN A 30 9.38 3.72 13.75
N PHE A 31 8.86 4.01 12.55
CA PHE A 31 9.21 5.21 11.79
C PHE A 31 8.93 6.49 12.59
N GLU A 32 7.76 6.62 13.20
CA GLU A 32 7.41 7.81 14.00
C GLU A 32 8.22 7.89 15.30
N LYS A 33 8.41 6.77 16.01
CA LYS A 33 9.19 6.71 17.25
C LYS A 33 10.65 7.08 17.05
N SER A 34 11.20 6.79 15.88
CA SER A 34 12.59 7.07 15.51
C SER A 34 12.79 8.41 14.81
N ASP A 35 11.76 9.25 14.72
CA ASP A 35 11.76 10.50 13.94
C ASP A 35 12.11 10.28 12.45
N GLY A 36 11.64 9.18 11.86
CA GLY A 36 11.81 8.91 10.43
C GLY A 36 13.15 8.28 10.06
N VAL A 37 13.82 7.59 10.98
CA VAL A 37 15.15 6.99 10.74
C VAL A 37 15.09 5.47 10.60
N GLU A 38 14.12 4.82 11.23
CA GLU A 38 13.96 3.36 11.24
C GLU A 38 12.64 2.94 10.59
N THR A 39 12.58 1.71 10.12
CA THR A 39 11.38 1.02 9.66
C THR A 39 11.08 -0.18 10.53
N ALA A 40 9.80 -0.57 10.61
CA ALA A 40 9.36 -1.72 11.37
C ALA A 40 10.02 -3.03 10.89
N THR A 41 10.34 -3.92 11.81
CA THR A 41 10.65 -5.32 11.50
C THR A 41 9.39 -6.06 11.07
N TYR A 42 9.53 -7.22 10.42
CA TYR A 42 8.37 -8.05 10.06
C TYR A 42 7.48 -8.39 11.27
N ALA A 43 8.09 -8.68 12.43
CA ALA A 43 7.33 -9.01 13.63
C ALA A 43 6.52 -7.81 14.15
N GLU A 44 7.12 -6.63 14.22
CA GLU A 44 6.46 -5.38 14.62
C GLU A 44 5.36 -4.98 13.66
N LEU A 45 5.59 -5.14 12.33
CA LEU A 45 4.61 -4.88 11.29
C LEU A 45 3.36 -5.74 11.47
N ILE A 46 3.51 -7.05 11.68
CA ILE A 46 2.39 -7.97 11.86
C ILE A 46 1.68 -7.73 13.21
N ASP A 47 2.42 -7.47 14.28
CA ASP A 47 1.85 -7.12 15.59
C ASP A 47 1.02 -5.84 15.52
N PHE A 48 1.54 -4.81 14.86
CA PHE A 48 0.84 -3.55 14.65
C PHE A 48 -0.54 -3.77 14.01
N TYR A 49 -0.60 -4.50 12.89
CA TYR A 49 -1.87 -4.74 12.20
C TYR A 49 -2.81 -5.68 12.96
N LYS A 50 -2.29 -6.65 13.72
CA LYS A 50 -3.10 -7.49 14.62
C LYS A 50 -3.77 -6.65 15.71
N ARG A 51 -3.02 -5.74 16.34
CA ARG A 51 -3.58 -4.83 17.35
C ARG A 51 -4.60 -3.88 16.75
N LEU A 52 -4.35 -3.37 15.53
CA LEU A 52 -5.25 -2.47 14.83
C LEU A 52 -6.57 -3.17 14.45
N ASP A 53 -6.53 -4.41 13.96
CA ASP A 53 -7.70 -5.26 13.68
C ASP A 53 -8.56 -5.49 14.95
N LEU A 54 -7.89 -5.76 16.08
CA LEU A 54 -8.61 -5.93 17.36
C LEU A 54 -9.24 -4.64 17.88
N ALA A 55 -8.64 -3.48 17.58
CA ALA A 55 -9.06 -2.19 18.09
C ALA A 55 -10.14 -1.51 17.23
N SER A 56 -10.32 -1.90 15.96
CA SER A 56 -11.23 -1.23 15.02
C SER A 56 -12.05 -2.23 14.20
N GLU A 57 -13.37 -2.03 14.18
CA GLU A 57 -14.30 -2.83 13.34
C GLU A 57 -14.15 -2.52 11.84
N ASN A 58 -13.52 -1.39 11.51
CA ASN A 58 -13.30 -0.93 10.15
C ASN A 58 -12.00 -1.47 9.54
N ILE A 59 -11.23 -2.22 10.32
CA ILE A 59 -9.98 -2.86 9.90
C ILE A 59 -10.10 -4.37 10.01
N ARG A 60 -9.49 -5.08 9.06
CA ARG A 60 -9.34 -6.54 9.12
C ARG A 60 -7.97 -6.94 8.59
N LEU A 61 -7.26 -7.76 9.35
CA LEU A 61 -6.04 -8.42 8.92
C LEU A 61 -6.33 -9.90 8.63
N THR A 62 -6.03 -10.36 7.42
CA THR A 62 -6.25 -11.76 7.01
C THR A 62 -4.97 -12.36 6.47
N PRO A 63 -4.49 -13.51 7.00
CA PRO A 63 -3.44 -14.28 6.35
C PRO A 63 -4.01 -14.96 5.09
N ILE A 64 -3.33 -14.80 3.95
CA ILE A 64 -3.77 -15.36 2.66
C ILE A 64 -2.59 -16.07 1.98
N GLY A 65 -2.80 -17.34 1.62
CA GLY A 65 -1.80 -18.13 0.92
C GLY A 65 -0.51 -18.33 1.70
N GLN A 66 0.52 -18.76 0.99
CA GLN A 66 1.86 -19.02 1.54
C GLN A 66 2.90 -18.19 0.78
N THR A 67 4.06 -18.05 1.38
CA THR A 67 5.24 -17.51 0.71
C THR A 67 6.39 -18.50 0.77
N ASP A 68 7.39 -18.34 -0.07
CA ASP A 68 8.58 -19.21 -0.07
C ASP A 68 9.36 -19.19 1.26
N SER A 69 9.03 -18.28 2.18
CA SER A 69 9.59 -18.26 3.53
C SER A 69 8.90 -19.20 4.52
N GLY A 70 7.83 -19.88 4.10
CA GLY A 70 6.98 -20.70 4.97
C GLY A 70 6.03 -19.90 5.87
N LYS A 71 6.00 -18.56 5.75
CA LYS A 71 5.05 -17.69 6.45
C LYS A 71 3.96 -17.22 5.49
N PRO A 72 2.74 -16.96 5.98
CA PRO A 72 1.65 -16.49 5.13
C PRO A 72 1.90 -15.08 4.61
N LEU A 73 1.30 -14.78 3.46
CA LEU A 73 1.07 -13.42 3.01
C LEU A 73 -0.07 -12.82 3.85
N HIS A 74 0.00 -11.53 4.17
CA HIS A 74 -1.03 -10.85 4.95
C HIS A 74 -1.67 -9.72 4.13
N LEU A 75 -3.00 -9.68 4.18
CA LEU A 75 -3.83 -8.63 3.61
C LEU A 75 -4.47 -7.85 4.75
N VAL A 76 -4.26 -6.54 4.80
CA VAL A 76 -5.03 -5.62 5.64
C VAL A 76 -6.09 -4.94 4.79
N GLN A 77 -7.28 -4.75 5.34
CA GLN A 77 -8.40 -4.11 4.65
C GLN A 77 -9.05 -3.06 5.54
N PHE A 78 -9.51 -1.99 4.93
CA PHE A 78 -10.36 -0.96 5.53
C PHE A 78 -11.66 -0.82 4.74
N ASN A 79 -12.76 -0.75 5.46
CA ASN A 79 -14.05 -0.30 4.92
C ASN A 79 -14.83 0.42 6.03
N ALA A 80 -15.39 1.59 5.73
CA ALA A 80 -16.08 2.45 6.71
C ALA A 80 -17.29 1.78 7.43
N GLN A 81 -17.81 0.67 6.91
CA GLN A 81 -18.90 -0.11 7.50
C GLN A 81 -18.48 -1.54 7.91
N GLY A 82 -17.18 -1.85 7.87
CA GLY A 82 -16.69 -3.19 8.18
C GLY A 82 -17.09 -4.27 7.17
N ASN A 83 -17.46 -3.89 5.94
CA ASN A 83 -17.77 -4.84 4.89
C ASN A 83 -16.52 -5.11 4.03
N PHE A 84 -15.82 -6.19 4.35
CA PHE A 84 -14.55 -6.58 3.72
C PHE A 84 -14.71 -7.57 2.55
N ALA A 85 -15.93 -8.06 2.32
CA ALA A 85 -16.19 -8.93 1.17
C ALA A 85 -16.21 -8.11 -0.12
N ALA A 86 -15.26 -8.34 -1.02
CA ALA A 86 -15.20 -7.64 -2.28
C ALA A 86 -16.46 -7.93 -3.13
N SER A 87 -17.12 -6.89 -3.61
CA SER A 87 -18.33 -6.97 -4.42
C SER A 87 -18.22 -6.08 -5.67
N LYS A 88 -19.15 -6.26 -6.61
CA LYS A 88 -19.21 -5.45 -7.83
C LYS A 88 -19.68 -4.00 -7.57
N ASP A 89 -20.34 -3.77 -6.44
CA ASP A 89 -20.90 -2.46 -6.08
C ASP A 89 -19.90 -1.60 -5.29
N GLN A 90 -18.69 -2.10 -5.05
CA GLN A 90 -17.63 -1.39 -4.35
C GLN A 90 -16.59 -0.86 -5.32
N TYR A 91 -15.96 0.25 -4.94
CA TYR A 91 -14.70 0.75 -5.49
C TYR A 91 -13.55 0.12 -4.71
N LYS A 92 -12.65 -0.55 -5.40
CA LYS A 92 -11.62 -1.39 -4.78
C LYS A 92 -10.22 -0.89 -5.11
N LEU A 93 -9.51 -0.47 -4.08
CA LEU A 93 -8.09 -0.16 -4.14
C LEU A 93 -7.28 -1.32 -3.55
N LEU A 94 -6.27 -1.77 -4.27
CA LEU A 94 -5.25 -2.68 -3.75
C LEU A 94 -3.88 -1.99 -3.77
N ILE A 95 -3.28 -1.87 -2.61
CA ILE A 95 -1.91 -1.37 -2.41
C ILE A 95 -0.99 -2.57 -2.23
N ASN A 96 0.14 -2.59 -2.91
CA ASN A 96 1.17 -3.60 -2.77
C ASN A 96 2.44 -2.98 -2.20
N ASN A 97 2.95 -3.52 -1.11
CA ASN A 97 4.14 -3.01 -0.44
C ASN A 97 5.24 -4.06 -0.41
N GLY A 98 6.47 -3.61 -0.53
CA GLY A 98 7.63 -4.42 -0.21
C GLY A 98 7.84 -5.63 -1.12
N ILE A 99 7.67 -5.48 -2.44
CA ILE A 99 8.23 -6.44 -3.42
C ILE A 99 9.74 -6.57 -3.15
N HIS A 100 10.36 -5.43 -2.89
CA HIS A 100 11.72 -5.33 -2.39
C HIS A 100 11.69 -4.71 -0.98
N PRO A 101 11.78 -5.48 0.10
CA PRO A 101 11.60 -4.95 1.45
C PRO A 101 12.68 -3.96 1.93
N GLY A 102 13.75 -3.79 1.15
CA GLY A 102 14.67 -2.67 1.31
C GLY A 102 14.08 -1.32 0.88
N GLU A 103 12.97 -1.34 0.17
CA GLU A 103 12.15 -0.22 -0.28
C GLU A 103 10.95 -0.11 0.67
N SER A 104 11.20 0.27 1.93
CA SER A 104 10.21 0.15 3.01
C SER A 104 9.24 1.33 3.11
N ASP A 105 9.37 2.34 2.23
CA ASP A 105 8.62 3.59 2.30
C ASP A 105 7.10 3.35 2.32
N GLY A 106 6.59 2.54 1.37
CA GLY A 106 5.18 2.17 1.30
C GLY A 106 4.71 1.31 2.48
N ILE A 107 5.60 0.52 3.11
CA ILE A 107 5.27 -0.27 4.30
C ILE A 107 4.90 0.67 5.45
N ASP A 108 5.78 1.62 5.79
CA ASP A 108 5.57 2.55 6.89
C ASP A 108 4.44 3.55 6.58
N ALA A 109 4.34 4.04 5.33
CA ALA A 109 3.23 4.90 4.90
C ALA A 109 1.88 4.20 5.04
N SER A 110 1.79 2.92 4.65
CA SER A 110 0.55 2.13 4.81
C SER A 110 0.20 1.88 6.27
N MET A 111 1.16 1.67 7.17
CA MET A 111 0.90 1.55 8.61
C MET A 111 0.21 2.81 9.14
N MET A 112 0.74 3.99 8.81
CA MET A 112 0.16 5.26 9.21
C MET A 112 -1.22 5.48 8.58
N LEU A 113 -1.39 5.19 7.28
CA LEU A 113 -2.65 5.32 6.57
C LEU A 113 -3.77 4.50 7.24
N PHE A 114 -3.54 3.21 7.47
CA PHE A 114 -4.56 2.34 8.07
C PHE A 114 -4.88 2.71 9.53
N ARG A 115 -3.90 3.17 10.31
CA ARG A 115 -4.15 3.76 11.64
C ARG A 115 -5.00 5.02 11.55
N ASP A 116 -4.65 5.94 10.66
CA ASP A 116 -5.32 7.22 10.52
C ASP A 116 -6.76 7.06 9.97
N LEU A 117 -7.00 6.02 9.15
CA LEU A 117 -8.34 5.59 8.77
C LEU A 117 -9.12 4.98 9.95
N ALA A 118 -8.47 4.11 10.73
CA ALA A 118 -9.09 3.45 11.89
C ALA A 118 -9.45 4.43 13.01
N SER A 119 -8.67 5.49 13.17
CA SER A 119 -8.88 6.55 14.18
C SER A 119 -9.75 7.70 13.67
N GLU A 120 -10.28 7.61 12.46
CA GLU A 120 -11.06 8.68 11.80
C GLU A 120 -10.31 10.02 11.66
N LYS A 121 -8.99 10.01 11.79
CA LYS A 121 -8.16 11.18 11.46
C LYS A 121 -8.23 11.45 9.95
N ILE A 122 -8.28 10.38 9.14
CA ILE A 122 -8.67 10.44 7.73
C ILE A 122 -10.10 9.90 7.64
N LYS A 123 -11.05 10.77 7.27
CA LYS A 123 -12.45 10.40 7.12
C LYS A 123 -12.77 10.03 5.70
N ILE A 124 -13.34 8.85 5.53
CA ILE A 124 -13.85 8.35 4.25
C ILE A 124 -15.34 8.02 4.47
N ASP A 125 -16.20 8.88 3.97
CA ASP A 125 -17.65 8.73 4.12
C ASP A 125 -18.29 7.82 3.05
N ASN A 126 -17.50 7.31 2.09
CA ASN A 126 -18.01 6.42 1.06
C ASN A 126 -17.99 4.95 1.53
N PRO A 127 -19.16 4.37 1.89
CA PRO A 127 -19.24 3.00 2.39
C PRO A 127 -18.91 1.94 1.31
N LYS A 128 -18.91 2.34 0.05
CA LYS A 128 -18.57 1.46 -1.08
C LYS A 128 -17.06 1.36 -1.33
N LEU A 129 -16.23 2.17 -0.66
CA LEU A 129 -14.79 2.10 -0.84
C LEU A 129 -14.20 0.98 0.02
N LEU A 130 -13.52 0.03 -0.62
CA LEU A 130 -12.71 -1.00 0.01
C LEU A 130 -11.25 -0.72 -0.29
N ILE A 131 -10.48 -0.36 0.72
CA ILE A 131 -9.04 -0.20 0.64
C ILE A 131 -8.39 -1.48 1.17
N SER A 132 -7.53 -2.08 0.37
CA SER A 132 -6.80 -3.30 0.74
C SER A 132 -5.31 -3.06 0.55
N ALA A 133 -4.47 -3.60 1.44
CA ALA A 133 -3.03 -3.57 1.23
C ALA A 133 -2.38 -4.93 1.55
N ILE A 134 -1.50 -5.38 0.68
CA ILE A 134 -0.54 -6.41 1.01
C ILE A 134 0.50 -5.77 1.91
N VAL A 135 0.58 -6.22 3.17
CA VAL A 135 1.38 -5.59 4.23
C VAL A 135 2.87 -5.55 3.87
N VAL A 136 3.38 -6.69 3.42
CA VAL A 136 4.69 -6.87 2.80
C VAL A 136 4.66 -8.10 1.89
N TYR A 137 4.89 -7.90 0.60
CA TYR A 137 4.78 -8.97 -0.40
C TYR A 137 5.93 -9.97 -0.29
N ASN A 138 7.16 -9.49 -0.14
CA ASN A 138 8.35 -10.32 0.01
C ASN A 138 8.66 -10.57 1.49
N VAL A 139 7.93 -11.51 2.09
CA VAL A 139 8.12 -11.85 3.51
C VAL A 139 9.55 -12.38 3.78
N GLY A 140 10.09 -13.21 2.87
CA GLY A 140 11.45 -13.74 3.02
C GLY A 140 12.52 -12.66 3.02
N GLY A 141 12.41 -11.68 2.14
CA GLY A 141 13.27 -10.51 2.10
C GLY A 141 13.11 -9.61 3.32
N ALA A 142 11.87 -9.45 3.84
CA ALA A 142 11.61 -8.66 5.05
C ALA A 142 12.23 -9.29 6.30
N LEU A 143 12.34 -10.61 6.36
CA LEU A 143 13.02 -11.35 7.44
C LEU A 143 14.55 -11.27 7.34
N ASN A 144 15.10 -11.03 6.15
CA ASN A 144 16.54 -10.93 5.90
C ASN A 144 16.99 -9.46 5.93
N ARG A 145 17.04 -8.89 7.15
CA ARG A 145 17.40 -7.48 7.34
C ARG A 145 18.91 -7.24 7.32
N ASN A 146 19.27 -6.10 6.76
CA ASN A 146 20.66 -5.63 6.69
C ASN A 146 20.69 -4.10 6.53
N SER A 147 21.91 -3.54 6.46
CA SER A 147 22.14 -2.08 6.26
C SER A 147 23.05 -1.79 5.06
N THR A 148 23.35 -2.77 4.21
CA THR A 148 24.44 -2.67 3.24
C THR A 148 24.04 -2.94 1.79
N THR A 149 22.93 -3.63 1.56
CA THR A 149 22.55 -4.09 0.20
C THR A 149 21.97 -3.00 -0.70
N ARG A 150 21.64 -1.82 -0.16
CA ARG A 150 21.21 -0.63 -0.89
C ARG A 150 22.17 0.53 -0.59
N ALA A 151 23.40 0.40 -1.10
CA ALA A 151 24.54 1.24 -0.73
C ALA A 151 24.31 2.76 -0.91
N ASN A 152 23.51 3.17 -1.89
CA ASN A 152 23.24 4.58 -2.17
C ASN A 152 21.94 5.09 -1.53
N GLN A 153 21.18 4.24 -0.86
CA GLN A 153 19.91 4.64 -0.29
C GLN A 153 20.10 5.39 1.04
N ASN A 154 19.50 6.58 1.13
CA ASN A 154 19.54 7.40 2.32
C ASN A 154 18.48 6.94 3.34
N GLY A 155 18.84 5.95 4.17
CA GLY A 155 17.94 5.34 5.15
C GLY A 155 16.91 4.35 4.54
N PRO A 156 16.19 3.66 5.44
CA PRO A 156 16.34 3.62 6.90
C PRO A 156 17.63 2.94 7.35
N VAL A 157 17.93 2.95 8.64
CA VAL A 157 19.16 2.37 9.22
C VAL A 157 19.31 0.89 8.92
N SER A 158 18.21 0.14 8.95
CA SER A 158 18.16 -1.28 8.63
C SER A 158 16.88 -1.59 7.86
N TYR A 159 16.98 -2.42 6.86
CA TYR A 159 15.92 -2.70 5.90
C TYR A 159 16.00 -4.15 5.39
N GLY A 160 14.98 -4.62 4.68
CA GLY A 160 14.95 -5.97 4.14
C GLY A 160 15.80 -6.14 2.88
N PHE A 161 15.90 -7.39 2.42
CA PHE A 161 16.66 -7.80 1.25
C PHE A 161 15.78 -7.86 0.00
N ARG A 162 16.35 -7.62 -1.18
CA ARG A 162 15.64 -7.60 -2.45
C ARG A 162 15.06 -8.96 -2.83
N GLY A 163 15.87 -10.01 -2.76
CA GLY A 163 15.45 -11.37 -3.09
C GLY A 163 14.50 -11.98 -2.05
N ASN A 164 13.62 -12.86 -2.47
CA ASN A 164 12.77 -13.62 -1.56
C ASN A 164 13.57 -14.74 -0.85
N ALA A 165 12.90 -15.61 -0.09
CA ALA A 165 13.56 -16.72 0.62
C ALA A 165 14.32 -17.70 -0.29
N ARG A 166 14.01 -17.72 -1.59
CA ARG A 166 14.70 -18.50 -2.62
C ARG A 166 15.63 -17.65 -3.50
N ASN A 167 15.86 -16.39 -3.11
CA ASN A 167 16.66 -15.41 -3.82
C ASN A 167 16.11 -15.05 -5.23
N PHE A 168 14.79 -15.14 -5.44
CA PHE A 168 14.15 -14.64 -6.64
C PHE A 168 13.75 -13.17 -6.49
N ASP A 169 13.83 -12.42 -7.60
CA ASP A 169 13.25 -11.09 -7.72
C ASP A 169 11.75 -11.21 -8.05
N LEU A 170 10.89 -10.94 -7.06
CA LEU A 170 9.44 -11.05 -7.21
C LEU A 170 8.87 -10.05 -8.23
N ASN A 171 9.58 -8.94 -8.50
CA ASN A 171 9.20 -7.99 -9.56
C ASN A 171 9.59 -8.50 -10.98
N ARG A 172 9.77 -9.80 -11.14
CA ARG A 172 9.96 -10.50 -12.42
C ARG A 172 9.05 -11.71 -12.55
N ASP A 173 8.18 -11.95 -11.56
CA ASP A 173 7.47 -13.21 -11.41
C ASP A 173 5.93 -13.14 -11.52
N PHE A 174 5.35 -11.95 -11.74
CA PHE A 174 3.88 -11.80 -11.73
C PHE A 174 3.17 -12.73 -12.71
N ILE A 175 3.54 -12.74 -13.98
CA ILE A 175 2.90 -13.62 -14.98
C ILE A 175 3.43 -15.06 -14.93
N LYS A 176 4.67 -15.24 -14.49
CA LYS A 176 5.30 -16.56 -14.44
C LYS A 176 4.76 -17.42 -13.29
N ALA A 177 4.51 -16.78 -12.14
CA ALA A 177 4.02 -17.43 -10.92
C ALA A 177 4.85 -18.65 -10.48
N ASP A 178 6.19 -18.55 -10.57
CA ASP A 178 7.13 -19.60 -10.19
C ASP A 178 7.24 -19.73 -8.65
N THR A 179 6.97 -18.63 -7.92
CA THR A 179 7.09 -18.58 -6.47
C THR A 179 5.73 -18.75 -5.77
N GLU A 180 5.75 -19.21 -4.50
CA GLU A 180 4.55 -19.22 -3.67
C GLU A 180 4.03 -17.79 -3.43
N ASN A 181 4.94 -16.81 -3.33
CA ASN A 181 4.57 -15.40 -3.24
C ASN A 181 3.68 -14.96 -4.41
N ALA A 182 4.09 -15.27 -5.66
CA ALA A 182 3.35 -14.86 -6.85
C ALA A 182 1.98 -15.56 -6.95
N ARG A 183 1.89 -16.83 -6.56
CA ARG A 183 0.61 -17.56 -6.51
C ARG A 183 -0.32 -16.96 -5.47
N SER A 184 0.19 -16.61 -4.29
CA SER A 184 -0.58 -15.96 -3.23
C SER A 184 -1.01 -14.55 -3.62
N PHE A 185 -0.15 -13.78 -4.31
CA PHE A 185 -0.54 -12.50 -4.89
C PHE A 185 -1.69 -12.64 -5.88
N ALA A 186 -1.60 -13.60 -6.81
CA ALA A 186 -2.66 -13.85 -7.78
C ALA A 186 -3.98 -14.22 -7.08
N GLN A 187 -3.93 -15.04 -6.00
CA GLN A 187 -5.11 -15.35 -5.19
C GLN A 187 -5.72 -14.09 -4.57
N VAL A 188 -4.92 -13.22 -3.95
CA VAL A 188 -5.38 -11.92 -3.40
C VAL A 188 -5.99 -11.07 -4.50
N TYR A 189 -5.25 -10.85 -5.58
CA TYR A 189 -5.64 -9.98 -6.69
C TYR A 189 -6.99 -10.42 -7.31
N HIS A 190 -7.14 -11.71 -7.63
CA HIS A 190 -8.36 -12.23 -8.25
C HIS A 190 -9.53 -12.35 -7.27
N SER A 191 -9.29 -12.41 -5.96
CA SER A 191 -10.37 -12.35 -4.96
C SER A 191 -10.93 -10.93 -4.81
N ILE A 192 -10.08 -9.92 -4.87
CA ILE A 192 -10.46 -8.50 -4.75
C ILE A 192 -10.97 -7.95 -6.08
N LYS A 193 -10.29 -8.25 -7.20
CA LYS A 193 -10.49 -7.65 -8.53
C LYS A 193 -10.47 -6.13 -8.41
N PRO A 194 -9.32 -5.53 -8.07
CA PRO A 194 -9.23 -4.10 -7.81
C PRO A 194 -9.53 -3.26 -9.06
N ASP A 195 -10.15 -2.12 -8.86
CA ASP A 195 -10.34 -1.09 -9.89
C ASP A 195 -9.07 -0.26 -10.05
N LEU A 196 -8.37 -0.03 -8.92
CA LEU A 196 -7.10 0.67 -8.84
C LEU A 196 -6.06 -0.18 -8.09
N PHE A 197 -4.86 -0.23 -8.64
CA PHE A 197 -3.71 -0.91 -8.05
C PHE A 197 -2.55 0.08 -7.87
N ILE A 198 -1.98 0.14 -6.66
CA ILE A 198 -0.78 0.93 -6.36
C ILE A 198 0.33 -0.02 -5.93
N ASP A 199 1.52 0.16 -6.49
CA ASP A 199 2.72 -0.60 -6.17
C ASP A 199 3.84 0.32 -5.70
N ASN A 200 4.25 0.18 -4.45
CA ASN A 200 5.20 1.08 -3.81
C ASN A 200 6.64 0.56 -3.94
N HIS A 201 7.49 1.42 -4.49
CA HIS A 201 8.91 1.18 -4.76
C HIS A 201 9.80 2.36 -4.36
N VAL A 202 11.11 2.15 -4.47
CA VAL A 202 12.15 3.18 -4.37
C VAL A 202 13.02 3.12 -5.61
N SER A 203 13.20 4.25 -6.29
CA SER A 203 13.92 4.39 -7.54
C SER A 203 15.40 3.99 -7.47
N ASN A 204 16.03 3.81 -8.63
CA ASN A 204 17.43 3.37 -8.74
C ASN A 204 18.48 4.46 -8.45
N GLY A 205 18.08 5.64 -8.00
CA GLY A 205 18.98 6.70 -7.55
C GLY A 205 19.49 7.66 -8.64
N ALA A 206 18.78 7.76 -9.77
CA ALA A 206 18.96 8.93 -10.62
C ALA A 206 18.59 10.19 -9.83
N ASP A 207 19.44 11.21 -9.83
CA ASP A 207 19.27 12.37 -8.95
C ASP A 207 18.33 13.40 -9.57
N TYR A 208 17.05 13.36 -9.15
CA TYR A 208 16.05 14.38 -9.48
C TYR A 208 15.83 15.32 -8.29
N GLN A 209 15.19 16.44 -8.58
CA GLN A 209 14.71 17.34 -7.50
C GLN A 209 13.49 16.81 -6.75
N TYR A 210 12.71 15.90 -7.34
CA TYR A 210 11.48 15.33 -6.78
C TYR A 210 11.76 14.24 -5.75
N VAL A 211 10.98 14.18 -4.68
CA VAL A 211 11.06 13.11 -3.68
C VAL A 211 10.35 11.85 -4.17
N ILE A 212 9.30 12.02 -4.95
CA ILE A 212 8.46 10.93 -5.48
C ILE A 212 8.30 11.05 -6.98
N THR A 213 8.41 9.94 -7.66
CA THR A 213 8.10 9.79 -9.07
C THR A 213 7.05 8.70 -9.27
N HIS A 214 6.40 8.66 -10.41
CA HIS A 214 5.34 7.71 -10.70
C HIS A 214 5.47 7.10 -12.09
N LEU A 215 4.88 5.92 -12.24
CA LEU A 215 4.72 5.26 -13.52
C LEU A 215 3.33 4.63 -13.56
N PHE A 216 2.45 5.20 -14.38
CA PHE A 216 1.13 4.63 -14.61
C PHE A 216 1.19 3.46 -15.59
N THR A 217 0.22 2.55 -15.52
CA THR A 217 -0.04 1.61 -16.60
C THR A 217 -0.10 2.36 -17.92
N GLN A 218 0.59 1.88 -18.94
CA GLN A 218 0.53 2.50 -20.25
C GLN A 218 -0.90 2.49 -20.79
N HIS A 219 -1.45 3.65 -21.03
CA HIS A 219 -2.88 3.86 -21.34
C HIS A 219 -3.37 3.02 -22.54
N ASN A 220 -2.52 2.80 -23.54
CA ASN A 220 -2.84 1.99 -24.72
C ASN A 220 -2.95 0.47 -24.46
N LYS A 221 -2.66 0.00 -23.26
CA LYS A 221 -2.90 -1.38 -22.83
C LYS A 221 -4.30 -1.61 -22.24
N LEU A 222 -5.01 -0.54 -21.91
CA LEU A 222 -6.30 -0.61 -21.26
C LEU A 222 -7.43 -0.58 -22.30
N ALA A 223 -8.46 -1.41 -22.10
CA ALA A 223 -9.55 -1.54 -23.04
C ALA A 223 -10.58 -0.40 -22.93
N GLY A 224 -11.25 -0.11 -24.05
CA GLY A 224 -12.34 0.86 -24.12
C GLY A 224 -11.92 2.27 -23.71
N PRO A 225 -12.76 2.99 -22.94
CA PRO A 225 -12.49 4.37 -22.55
C PRO A 225 -11.48 4.48 -21.38
N LEU A 226 -11.08 3.36 -20.77
CA LEU A 226 -10.29 3.36 -19.55
C LEU A 226 -8.89 3.93 -19.77
N GLY A 227 -8.27 3.66 -20.92
CA GLY A 227 -6.99 4.24 -21.30
C GLY A 227 -7.05 5.76 -21.46
N ALA A 228 -8.09 6.25 -22.14
CA ALA A 228 -8.31 7.70 -22.27
C ALA A 228 -8.58 8.37 -20.93
N PHE A 229 -9.35 7.73 -20.04
CA PHE A 229 -9.58 8.22 -18.68
C PHE A 229 -8.26 8.33 -17.89
N LEU A 230 -7.41 7.31 -17.96
CA LEU A 230 -6.11 7.34 -17.29
C LEU A 230 -5.24 8.50 -17.77
N ASP A 231 -5.07 8.62 -19.09
CA ASP A 231 -4.15 9.57 -19.73
C ASP A 231 -4.66 11.02 -19.67
N GLN A 232 -5.97 11.24 -19.87
CA GLN A 232 -6.54 12.57 -20.04
C GLN A 232 -7.22 13.11 -18.78
N THR A 233 -7.46 12.26 -17.77
CA THR A 233 -8.21 12.67 -16.58
C THR A 233 -7.46 12.33 -15.31
N TRP A 234 -7.19 11.05 -15.05
CA TRP A 234 -6.69 10.65 -13.74
C TRP A 234 -5.23 11.05 -13.50
N GLN A 235 -4.34 10.78 -14.45
CA GLN A 235 -2.94 11.17 -14.33
C GLN A 235 -2.77 12.68 -14.19
N PRO A 236 -3.33 13.54 -15.08
CA PRO A 236 -3.22 14.99 -14.94
C PRO A 236 -3.84 15.52 -13.64
N TYR A 237 -4.97 14.94 -13.21
CA TYR A 237 -5.59 15.31 -11.93
C TYR A 237 -4.67 15.04 -10.75
N LEU A 238 -4.07 13.85 -10.69
CA LEU A 238 -3.18 13.47 -9.58
C LEU A 238 -1.90 14.33 -9.58
N GLU A 239 -1.29 14.55 -10.74
CA GLU A 239 -0.12 15.42 -10.87
C GLU A 239 -0.43 16.87 -10.42
N GLN A 240 -1.59 17.40 -10.79
CA GLN A 240 -2.03 18.73 -10.37
C GLN A 240 -2.32 18.78 -8.86
N ALA A 241 -2.99 17.77 -8.30
CA ALA A 241 -3.27 17.70 -6.86
C ALA A 241 -1.98 17.68 -6.05
N MET A 242 -1.03 16.83 -6.43
CA MET A 242 0.27 16.73 -5.76
C MET A 242 1.16 17.97 -5.97
N ALA A 243 1.02 18.68 -7.08
CA ALA A 243 1.75 19.94 -7.31
C ALA A 243 1.32 21.05 -6.33
N GLY A 244 0.10 20.99 -5.80
CA GLY A 244 -0.42 21.90 -4.77
C GLY A 244 0.05 21.55 -3.35
N ASP A 245 0.70 20.40 -3.17
CA ASP A 245 1.18 19.91 -1.88
C ASP A 245 2.71 20.08 -1.76
N LYS A 246 3.25 19.69 -0.61
CA LYS A 246 4.69 19.71 -0.29
C LYS A 246 5.53 18.83 -1.24
N TYR A 247 4.95 17.79 -1.80
CA TYR A 247 5.65 16.77 -2.57
C TYR A 247 5.10 16.66 -4.01
N PRO A 248 5.45 17.58 -4.93
CA PRO A 248 5.08 17.45 -6.33
C PRO A 248 5.67 16.16 -6.92
N ILE A 249 4.92 15.56 -7.85
CA ILE A 249 5.31 14.32 -8.52
C ILE A 249 5.69 14.55 -9.99
N THR A 250 6.48 13.64 -10.54
CA THR A 250 6.84 13.64 -11.97
C THR A 250 6.93 12.20 -12.48
N PRO A 251 6.75 11.96 -13.79
CA PRO A 251 6.96 10.63 -14.34
C PRO A 251 8.35 10.08 -14.04
N TYR A 252 8.41 8.81 -13.64
CA TYR A 252 9.65 8.07 -13.52
C TYR A 252 10.31 7.88 -14.88
N VAL A 253 11.60 8.12 -14.95
CA VAL A 253 12.37 8.00 -16.19
C VAL A 253 13.57 7.10 -16.02
N ASN A 254 13.85 6.29 -17.04
CA ASN A 254 15.09 5.53 -17.11
C ASN A 254 16.22 6.46 -17.57
N VAL A 255 17.19 6.67 -16.67
CA VAL A 255 18.42 7.38 -17.00
C VAL A 255 19.58 6.43 -16.82
N PHE A 256 20.21 6.07 -17.94
CA PHE A 256 21.43 5.27 -17.96
C PHE A 256 22.59 6.15 -18.39
N GLY A 257 23.54 6.37 -17.48
CA GLY A 257 24.66 7.26 -17.68
C GLY A 257 24.61 8.52 -16.83
N ARG A 258 25.53 9.46 -17.08
CA ARG A 258 25.68 10.68 -16.26
C ARG A 258 24.71 11.79 -16.63
N THR A 259 24.29 11.82 -17.89
CA THR A 259 23.41 12.86 -18.42
C THR A 259 22.25 12.22 -19.19
N PRO A 260 21.06 12.84 -19.18
CA PRO A 260 19.96 12.44 -20.05
C PRO A 260 20.35 12.45 -21.52
N ASP A 261 19.73 11.58 -22.33
CA ASP A 261 19.89 11.60 -23.79
C ASP A 261 19.34 12.93 -24.33
N PRO A 262 20.05 13.60 -25.31
CA PRO A 262 19.54 14.81 -25.96
C PRO A 262 18.14 14.64 -26.61
N LYS A 263 17.74 13.40 -26.90
CA LYS A 263 16.40 13.07 -27.41
C LYS A 263 15.30 13.12 -26.35
N GLY A 264 15.64 13.39 -25.09
CA GLY A 264 14.72 13.44 -23.97
C GLY A 264 14.70 12.16 -23.13
N PHE A 265 13.63 12.00 -22.35
CA PHE A 265 13.44 10.88 -21.43
C PHE A 265 12.53 9.82 -22.03
N SER A 266 12.68 8.58 -21.55
CA SER A 266 11.76 7.49 -21.86
C SER A 266 11.41 6.72 -20.59
N GLN A 267 10.17 6.26 -20.54
CA GLN A 267 9.74 5.29 -19.54
C GLN A 267 10.03 3.86 -20.03
N PHE A 268 10.22 2.92 -19.10
CA PHE A 268 10.36 1.53 -19.49
C PHE A 268 9.00 0.91 -19.82
N MET A 269 9.03 -0.14 -20.64
CA MET A 269 7.84 -0.92 -20.94
C MET A 269 7.50 -1.85 -19.79
N ASP A 270 6.33 -1.67 -19.15
CA ASP A 270 5.84 -2.53 -18.09
C ASP A 270 5.22 -3.83 -18.66
N TYR A 271 6.08 -4.80 -18.97
CA TYR A 271 5.63 -6.13 -19.39
C TYR A 271 4.90 -6.87 -18.25
N PRO A 272 4.06 -7.91 -18.55
CA PRO A 272 3.31 -8.65 -17.54
C PRO A 272 4.13 -9.35 -16.45
N ARG A 273 5.45 -9.42 -16.58
CA ARG A 273 6.33 -9.87 -15.48
C ARG A 273 6.44 -8.86 -14.35
N TYR A 274 6.10 -7.59 -14.60
CA TYR A 274 6.02 -6.51 -13.62
C TYR A 274 4.57 -6.35 -13.12
N SER A 275 4.41 -5.70 -11.98
CA SER A 275 3.13 -5.57 -11.30
C SER A 275 2.07 -4.83 -12.12
N THR A 276 2.36 -3.61 -12.59
CA THR A 276 1.41 -2.81 -13.39
C THR A 276 1.15 -3.42 -14.77
N GLY A 277 2.15 -4.07 -15.36
CA GLY A 277 1.97 -4.82 -16.59
C GLY A 277 1.09 -6.05 -16.43
N TYR A 278 1.16 -6.75 -15.28
CA TYR A 278 0.27 -7.85 -14.96
C TYR A 278 -1.17 -7.37 -14.76
N THR A 279 -1.37 -6.32 -13.95
CA THR A 279 -2.71 -5.82 -13.64
C THR A 279 -3.41 -5.21 -14.86
N SER A 280 -2.66 -4.69 -15.83
CA SER A 280 -3.20 -4.19 -17.10
C SER A 280 -3.91 -5.28 -17.93
N LEU A 281 -3.51 -6.56 -17.80
CA LEU A 281 -4.18 -7.68 -18.46
C LEU A 281 -5.65 -7.85 -18.03
N PHE A 282 -6.01 -7.29 -16.89
CA PHE A 282 -7.35 -7.35 -16.29
C PHE A 282 -8.07 -6.01 -16.30
N ASN A 283 -7.59 -5.04 -17.08
CA ASN A 283 -8.12 -3.67 -17.16
C ASN A 283 -8.18 -2.96 -15.79
N THR A 284 -7.21 -3.19 -14.92
CA THR A 284 -7.03 -2.46 -13.67
C THR A 284 -6.18 -1.23 -13.93
N LEU A 285 -6.62 -0.07 -13.43
CA LEU A 285 -5.79 1.14 -13.40
C LEU A 285 -4.61 0.91 -12.47
N GLY A 286 -3.40 0.97 -12.98
CA GLY A 286 -2.18 0.71 -12.21
C GLY A 286 -1.31 1.96 -12.09
N MET A 287 -0.72 2.15 -10.90
CA MET A 287 0.29 3.16 -10.63
C MET A 287 1.43 2.53 -9.83
N MET A 288 2.64 2.70 -10.31
CA MET A 288 3.85 2.44 -9.54
C MET A 288 4.32 3.75 -8.94
N VAL A 289 4.52 3.77 -7.63
CA VAL A 289 5.15 4.86 -6.89
C VAL A 289 6.64 4.53 -6.76
N GLU A 290 7.50 5.50 -7.12
CA GLU A 290 8.96 5.33 -7.06
C GLU A 290 9.53 6.51 -6.27
N THR A 291 9.75 6.33 -4.97
CA THR A 291 10.39 7.37 -4.16
C THR A 291 11.88 7.45 -4.47
N HIS A 292 12.49 8.61 -4.22
CA HIS A 292 13.87 8.88 -4.61
C HIS A 292 14.87 8.41 -3.56
N MET A 293 15.64 7.35 -3.83
CA MET A 293 16.52 6.72 -2.84
C MET A 293 17.56 7.64 -2.18
N LEU A 294 17.97 8.74 -2.85
CA LEU A 294 18.95 9.70 -2.31
C LEU A 294 18.32 10.74 -1.37
N LYS A 295 17.00 10.88 -1.36
CA LYS A 295 16.30 11.80 -0.46
C LYS A 295 16.17 11.18 0.95
N PRO A 296 16.00 12.01 2.01
CA PRO A 296 15.82 11.50 3.37
C PRO A 296 14.66 10.53 3.47
N TYR A 297 14.83 9.47 4.23
CA TYR A 297 13.81 8.44 4.43
C TYR A 297 12.49 9.02 4.92
N LYS A 298 12.57 9.99 5.86
CA LYS A 298 11.40 10.70 6.38
C LYS A 298 10.55 11.35 5.29
N ASP A 299 11.18 12.06 4.35
CA ASP A 299 10.46 12.72 3.25
C ASP A 299 9.86 11.69 2.29
N ARG A 300 10.58 10.60 2.01
CA ARG A 300 10.09 9.53 1.13
C ARG A 300 8.84 8.85 1.68
N VAL A 301 8.84 8.48 2.97
CA VAL A 301 7.65 7.88 3.61
C VAL A 301 6.48 8.85 3.64
N LEU A 302 6.71 10.13 3.98
CA LEU A 302 5.65 11.14 4.07
C LEU A 302 5.09 11.54 2.70
N SER A 303 5.83 11.32 1.61
CA SER A 303 5.36 11.60 0.25
C SER A 303 4.61 10.42 -0.39
N THR A 304 4.76 9.22 0.17
CA THR A 304 4.08 8.01 -0.27
C THR A 304 2.65 7.95 0.24
#